data_ff93f4f4553911a6fec8e24c6cb3b196
#
_entry.id   ff93f4f4553911a6fec8e24c6cb3b196
#
_cell.length_a   1.000
_cell.length_b   1.000
_cell.length_c   1.000
_cell.angle_alpha   90.00
_cell.angle_beta   90.00
_cell.angle_gamma   90.00
#
_symmetry.space_group_name_H-M   'P 1'
#
loop_
_entity.id
_entity.type
_entity.pdbx_description
1 polymer ?
#
loop_
_entity_poly.entity_id
_entity_poly.type
_entity_poly.pdbx_seq_one_letter_code
_entity_poly.pdbx_strand_id
1 'polypeptide(L)'
;MLNDEIIEKFLEDKRLEGRASGTIQEYCFRLMELKQYLETVETPIDSLTGNTITNFVRFLRRKGQKAQTIKNKLSTLSVFEKWALKEGLVSSTVVSPDYYPKSTETKRIRRLSDTELRVFKSYLDTLQENARAAFYLMMGTGCRVGEATHLRVSDVSLRGKSVYVDIKDAKWGSDRCIPITDKKAAQIVWRYCEGVEIDTRPLFRLSKRTIQGYATTFAQKTGITFRCHLLRHTYAALLTEQGVPMPTIQYLLGHKSLGMTAHYTQSAITDLKDLTPEI
;
A
#
# COMPACT_ATOMS: atom_id res chain seq x y z
N MET A 1 7.18 -4.74 -35.51
CA MET A 1 7.89 -4.77 -34.21
C MET A 1 7.28 -5.89 -33.37
N LEU A 2 8.10 -6.76 -32.76
CA LEU A 2 7.57 -7.82 -31.90
C LEU A 2 6.99 -7.19 -30.62
N ASN A 3 5.93 -7.80 -30.07
CA ASN A 3 5.28 -7.30 -28.83
C ASN A 3 6.26 -7.05 -27.68
N ASP A 4 7.33 -7.86 -27.58
CA ASP A 4 8.40 -7.71 -26.57
C ASP A 4 9.17 -6.39 -26.74
N GLU A 5 9.59 -6.06 -27.95
CA GLU A 5 10.35 -4.83 -28.23
C GLU A 5 9.56 -3.57 -27.85
N ILE A 6 8.26 -3.55 -28.15
CA ILE A 6 7.37 -2.43 -27.82
C ILE A 6 7.22 -2.31 -26.30
N ILE A 7 7.01 -3.43 -25.60
CA ILE A 7 6.86 -3.43 -24.14
C ILE A 7 8.16 -3.00 -23.46
N GLU A 8 9.32 -3.50 -23.92
CA GLU A 8 10.62 -3.12 -23.35
C GLU A 8 10.91 -1.64 -23.54
N LYS A 9 10.66 -1.09 -24.75
CA LYS A 9 10.80 0.34 -25.02
C LYS A 9 9.90 1.16 -24.07
N PHE A 10 8.65 0.77 -23.89
CA PHE A 10 7.76 1.43 -22.94
C PHE A 10 8.31 1.42 -21.51
N LEU A 11 8.81 0.27 -21.05
CA LEU A 11 9.34 0.14 -19.68
C LEU A 11 10.61 0.96 -19.49
N GLU A 12 11.47 1.06 -20.51
CA GLU A 12 12.67 1.88 -20.49
C GLU A 12 12.33 3.36 -20.43
N ASP A 13 11.42 3.85 -21.26
CA ASP A 13 10.96 5.23 -21.23
C ASP A 13 10.35 5.58 -19.86
N LYS A 14 9.59 4.65 -19.25
CA LYS A 14 9.07 4.86 -17.90
C LYS A 14 10.15 4.87 -16.82
N ARG A 15 11.28 4.17 -17.01
CA ARG A 15 12.47 4.31 -16.14
C ARG A 15 13.12 5.69 -16.31
N LEU A 16 13.29 6.15 -17.55
CA LEU A 16 13.83 7.47 -17.85
C LEU A 16 12.95 8.61 -17.32
N GLU A 17 11.63 8.43 -17.29
CA GLU A 17 10.68 9.35 -16.63
C GLU A 17 10.82 9.35 -15.09
N GLY A 18 11.71 8.57 -14.49
CA GLY A 18 11.90 8.50 -13.03
C GLY A 18 10.82 7.72 -12.29
N ARG A 19 10.10 6.81 -12.94
CA ARG A 19 9.12 5.95 -12.25
C ARG A 19 9.81 4.99 -11.30
N ALA A 20 9.25 4.82 -10.10
CA ALA A 20 9.77 3.90 -9.11
C ALA A 20 9.89 2.46 -9.65
N SER A 21 10.97 1.76 -9.31
CA SER A 21 11.26 0.38 -9.77
C SER A 21 10.10 -0.58 -9.55
N GLY A 22 9.42 -0.49 -8.41
CA GLY A 22 8.22 -1.31 -8.13
C GLY A 22 7.05 -1.03 -9.07
N THR A 23 6.89 0.22 -9.57
CA THR A 23 5.88 0.57 -10.57
C THR A 23 6.22 -0.04 -11.93
N ILE A 24 7.51 -0.01 -12.30
CA ILE A 24 8.00 -0.62 -13.54
C ILE A 24 7.77 -2.14 -13.53
N GLN A 25 8.08 -2.81 -12.41
CA GLN A 25 7.82 -4.25 -12.26
C GLN A 25 6.32 -4.59 -12.39
N GLU A 26 5.45 -3.78 -11.80
CA GLU A 26 4.00 -3.96 -11.92
C GLU A 26 3.51 -3.75 -13.37
N TYR A 27 4.05 -2.76 -14.08
CA TYR A 27 3.75 -2.56 -15.51
C TYR A 27 4.20 -3.76 -16.33
N CYS A 28 5.43 -4.20 -16.15
CA CYS A 28 5.98 -5.38 -16.82
C CYS A 28 5.07 -6.60 -16.61
N PHE A 29 4.79 -6.95 -15.35
CA PHE A 29 3.99 -8.11 -15.00
C PHE A 29 2.58 -8.08 -15.66
N ARG A 30 1.93 -6.91 -15.65
CA ARG A 30 0.58 -6.75 -16.21
C ARG A 30 0.56 -6.77 -17.74
N LEU A 31 1.57 -6.18 -18.39
CA LEU A 31 1.69 -6.19 -19.85
C LEU A 31 2.11 -7.56 -20.38
N MET A 32 2.95 -8.30 -19.65
CA MET A 32 3.30 -9.67 -20.02
C MET A 32 2.07 -10.60 -20.01
N GLU A 33 1.13 -10.45 -19.09
CA GLU A 33 -0.12 -11.24 -19.12
C GLU A 33 -1.04 -10.81 -20.28
N LEU A 34 -1.07 -9.54 -20.62
CA LEU A 34 -1.76 -9.08 -21.84
C LEU A 34 -1.11 -9.68 -23.07
N LYS A 35 0.23 -9.62 -23.18
CA LYS A 35 0.97 -10.22 -24.29
C LYS A 35 0.64 -11.70 -24.45
N GLN A 36 0.69 -12.49 -23.37
CA GLN A 36 0.32 -13.92 -23.41
C GLN A 36 -1.09 -14.15 -23.95
N TYR A 37 -2.05 -13.30 -23.59
CA TYR A 37 -3.40 -13.37 -24.14
C TYR A 37 -3.41 -13.01 -25.64
N LEU A 38 -2.73 -11.95 -26.05
CA LEU A 38 -2.69 -11.50 -27.44
C LEU A 38 -2.05 -12.52 -28.37
N GLU A 39 -1.05 -13.28 -27.89
CA GLU A 39 -0.45 -14.40 -28.61
C GLU A 39 -1.47 -15.52 -28.89
N THR A 40 -2.40 -15.78 -27.94
CA THR A 40 -3.44 -16.81 -28.15
C THR A 40 -4.51 -16.40 -29.17
N VAL A 41 -4.62 -15.10 -29.47
CA VAL A 41 -5.60 -14.55 -30.43
C VAL A 41 -4.92 -13.92 -31.64
N GLU A 42 -3.62 -14.15 -31.80
CA GLU A 42 -2.78 -13.70 -32.91
C GLU A 42 -2.94 -12.18 -33.22
N THR A 43 -3.07 -11.38 -32.15
CA THR A 43 -3.28 -9.93 -32.26
C THR A 43 -2.02 -9.18 -31.82
N PRO A 44 -1.45 -8.29 -32.66
CA PRO A 44 -0.35 -7.41 -32.26
C PRO A 44 -0.80 -6.39 -31.20
N ILE A 45 0.13 -6.00 -30.31
CA ILE A 45 -0.17 -5.07 -29.22
C ILE A 45 -0.45 -3.62 -29.67
N ASP A 46 -0.04 -3.28 -30.87
CA ASP A 46 -0.29 -2.00 -31.55
C ASP A 46 -1.61 -1.98 -32.35
N SER A 47 -2.29 -3.12 -32.44
CA SER A 47 -3.52 -3.30 -33.20
C SER A 47 -4.74 -3.65 -32.34
N LEU A 48 -4.75 -3.13 -31.10
CA LEU A 48 -5.85 -3.38 -30.15
C LEU A 48 -7.16 -2.73 -30.61
N THR A 49 -8.25 -3.44 -30.41
CA THR A 49 -9.63 -2.97 -30.64
C THR A 49 -10.47 -3.06 -29.39
N GLY A 50 -11.63 -2.39 -29.37
CA GLY A 50 -12.59 -2.52 -28.26
C GLY A 50 -13.03 -3.96 -28.01
N ASN A 51 -13.15 -4.75 -29.08
CA ASN A 51 -13.46 -6.18 -28.98
C ASN A 51 -12.32 -6.96 -28.32
N THR A 52 -11.08 -6.66 -28.67
CA THR A 52 -9.89 -7.26 -28.04
C THR A 52 -9.89 -7.00 -26.53
N ILE A 53 -10.15 -5.75 -26.10
CA ILE A 53 -10.22 -5.38 -24.68
C ILE A 53 -11.36 -6.11 -23.96
N THR A 54 -12.54 -6.16 -24.57
CA THR A 54 -13.71 -6.88 -24.01
C THR A 54 -13.39 -8.36 -23.81
N ASN A 55 -12.78 -8.99 -24.79
CA ASN A 55 -12.43 -10.40 -24.73
C ASN A 55 -11.29 -10.67 -23.72
N PHE A 56 -10.32 -9.77 -23.61
CA PHE A 56 -9.29 -9.83 -22.57
C PHE A 56 -9.92 -9.75 -21.16
N VAL A 57 -10.86 -8.84 -20.93
CA VAL A 57 -11.58 -8.76 -19.64
C VAL A 57 -12.34 -10.06 -19.36
N ARG A 58 -13.02 -10.64 -20.36
CA ARG A 58 -13.70 -11.95 -20.22
C ARG A 58 -12.72 -13.07 -19.89
N PHE A 59 -11.57 -13.11 -20.54
CA PHE A 59 -10.50 -14.05 -20.28
C PHE A 59 -10.00 -13.95 -18.83
N LEU A 60 -9.72 -12.74 -18.33
CA LEU A 60 -9.29 -12.52 -16.95
C LEU A 60 -10.36 -12.94 -15.93
N ARG A 61 -11.64 -12.70 -16.23
CA ARG A 61 -12.76 -13.17 -15.40
C ARG A 61 -12.85 -14.70 -15.35
N ARG A 62 -12.68 -15.38 -16.49
CA ARG A 62 -12.64 -16.85 -16.54
C ARG A 62 -11.47 -17.44 -15.74
N LYS A 63 -10.35 -16.74 -15.66
CA LYS A 63 -9.24 -17.06 -14.75
C LYS A 63 -9.54 -16.77 -13.27
N GLY A 64 -10.74 -16.37 -12.90
CA GLY A 64 -11.13 -16.08 -11.51
C GLY A 64 -10.52 -14.79 -10.94
N GLN A 65 -10.03 -13.87 -11.79
CA GLN A 65 -9.41 -12.64 -11.28
C GLN A 65 -10.45 -11.66 -10.74
N LYS A 66 -10.13 -11.06 -9.59
CA LYS A 66 -10.99 -10.08 -8.92
C LYS A 66 -11.12 -8.80 -9.75
N ALA A 67 -12.29 -8.14 -9.67
CA ALA A 67 -12.57 -6.89 -10.38
C ALA A 67 -11.47 -5.83 -10.20
N GLN A 68 -10.93 -5.67 -8.99
CA GLN A 68 -9.85 -4.71 -8.73
C GLN A 68 -8.54 -5.07 -9.45
N THR A 69 -8.21 -6.35 -9.57
CA THR A 69 -7.03 -6.81 -10.32
C THR A 69 -7.19 -6.50 -11.81
N ILE A 70 -8.39 -6.74 -12.37
CA ILE A 70 -8.70 -6.40 -13.76
C ILE A 70 -8.62 -4.88 -13.98
N LYS A 71 -9.19 -4.08 -13.07
CA LYS A 71 -9.06 -2.61 -13.10
C LYS A 71 -7.60 -2.15 -13.17
N ASN A 72 -6.74 -2.72 -12.33
CA ASN A 72 -5.33 -2.36 -12.29
C ASN A 72 -4.61 -2.69 -13.62
N LYS A 73 -4.98 -3.80 -14.28
CA LYS A 73 -4.43 -4.17 -15.58
C LYS A 73 -4.88 -3.22 -16.69
N LEU A 74 -6.17 -2.91 -16.73
CA LEU A 74 -6.71 -1.93 -17.69
C LEU A 74 -6.11 -0.54 -17.47
N SER A 75 -5.88 -0.13 -16.21
CA SER A 75 -5.19 1.14 -15.93
C SER A 75 -3.75 1.14 -16.45
N THR A 76 -3.02 0.01 -16.33
CA THR A 76 -1.69 -0.11 -16.92
C THR A 76 -1.75 -0.05 -18.45
N LEU A 77 -2.70 -0.74 -19.05
CA LEU A 77 -2.91 -0.71 -20.50
C LEU A 77 -3.26 0.70 -20.99
N SER A 78 -4.11 1.43 -20.29
CA SER A 78 -4.41 2.83 -20.63
C SER A 78 -3.18 3.74 -20.55
N VAL A 79 -2.25 3.51 -19.61
CA VAL A 79 -0.97 4.23 -19.56
C VAL A 79 -0.07 3.85 -20.75
N PHE A 80 -0.05 2.57 -21.09
CA PHE A 80 0.69 2.05 -22.24
C PHE A 80 0.16 2.64 -23.56
N GLU A 81 -1.15 2.62 -23.81
CA GLU A 81 -1.76 3.16 -25.02
C GLU A 81 -1.49 4.67 -25.20
N LYS A 82 -1.55 5.45 -24.11
CA LYS A 82 -1.20 6.89 -24.14
C LYS A 82 0.24 7.13 -24.52
N TRP A 83 1.14 6.29 -24.06
CA TRP A 83 2.54 6.31 -24.46
C TRP A 83 2.70 5.90 -25.93
N ALA A 84 2.08 4.79 -26.35
CA ALA A 84 2.12 4.29 -27.72
C ALA A 84 1.55 5.33 -28.74
N LEU A 85 0.50 6.06 -28.35
CA LEU A 85 -0.05 7.16 -29.15
C LEU A 85 0.96 8.30 -29.28
N LYS A 86 1.66 8.69 -28.21
CA LYS A 86 2.70 9.70 -28.22
C LYS A 86 3.88 9.30 -29.12
N GLU A 87 4.24 8.02 -29.11
CA GLU A 87 5.32 7.47 -29.95
C GLU A 87 4.88 7.19 -31.40
N GLY A 88 3.63 7.47 -31.76
CA GLY A 88 3.09 7.23 -33.10
C GLY A 88 2.93 5.76 -33.47
N LEU A 89 2.93 4.86 -32.48
CA LEU A 89 2.75 3.41 -32.68
C LEU A 89 1.29 3.03 -32.90
N VAL A 90 0.38 3.83 -32.38
CA VAL A 90 -1.08 3.66 -32.57
C VAL A 90 -1.70 5.01 -32.94
N SER A 91 -2.84 4.99 -33.64
CA SER A 91 -3.56 6.21 -34.07
C SER A 91 -4.57 6.72 -33.03
N SER A 92 -4.97 5.87 -32.09
CA SER A 92 -5.94 6.22 -31.03
C SER A 92 -5.78 5.29 -29.82
N THR A 93 -6.32 5.71 -28.68
CA THR A 93 -6.44 4.85 -27.50
C THR A 93 -7.78 4.12 -27.50
N VAL A 94 -7.80 2.87 -27.07
CA VAL A 94 -8.98 1.98 -27.11
C VAL A 94 -9.59 1.80 -25.72
N VAL A 95 -8.76 1.82 -24.65
CA VAL A 95 -9.25 1.60 -23.30
C VAL A 95 -10.10 2.79 -22.82
N SER A 96 -11.40 2.57 -22.68
CA SER A 96 -12.37 3.53 -22.15
C SER A 96 -12.85 3.13 -20.74
N PRO A 97 -13.49 4.06 -19.99
CA PRO A 97 -14.09 3.77 -18.69
C PRO A 97 -15.08 2.61 -18.68
N ASP A 98 -15.75 2.34 -19.80
CA ASP A 98 -16.80 1.31 -19.92
C ASP A 98 -16.25 -0.12 -19.81
N TYR A 99 -14.98 -0.33 -20.11
CA TYR A 99 -14.33 -1.63 -19.96
C TYR A 99 -13.99 -2.00 -18.52
N TYR A 100 -14.01 -1.02 -17.60
CA TYR A 100 -13.66 -1.26 -16.20
C TYR A 100 -14.78 -2.01 -15.49
N PRO A 101 -14.51 -3.19 -14.89
CA PRO A 101 -15.53 -3.92 -14.17
C PRO A 101 -16.10 -3.09 -13.03
N LYS A 102 -17.43 -2.99 -12.95
CA LYS A 102 -18.07 -2.36 -11.79
C LYS A 102 -17.80 -3.22 -10.56
N SER A 103 -17.32 -2.61 -9.48
CA SER A 103 -17.18 -3.28 -8.18
C SER A 103 -18.41 -2.93 -7.35
N THR A 104 -19.19 -3.94 -6.99
CA THR A 104 -20.32 -3.81 -6.07
C THR A 104 -19.91 -4.01 -4.61
N GLU A 105 -18.66 -4.41 -4.36
CA GLU A 105 -18.18 -4.65 -3.02
C GLU A 105 -17.75 -3.33 -2.36
N THR A 106 -18.55 -2.83 -1.44
CA THR A 106 -18.11 -1.85 -0.43
C THR A 106 -17.19 -2.59 0.55
N LYS A 107 -15.89 -2.46 0.36
CA LYS A 107 -14.93 -3.03 1.31
C LYS A 107 -15.01 -2.23 2.60
N ARG A 108 -15.65 -2.78 3.63
CA ARG A 108 -15.48 -2.27 4.99
C ARG A 108 -14.00 -2.42 5.35
N ILE A 109 -13.37 -1.32 5.76
CA ILE A 109 -11.99 -1.36 6.24
C ILE A 109 -12.02 -2.05 7.61
N ARG A 110 -11.43 -3.25 7.68
CA ARG A 110 -11.27 -4.00 8.93
C ARG A 110 -10.14 -3.37 9.74
N ARG A 111 -10.34 -3.20 11.04
CA ARG A 111 -9.27 -3.03 12.04
C ARG A 111 -9.07 -4.31 12.84
N LEU A 112 -7.94 -4.43 13.53
CA LEU A 112 -7.77 -5.46 14.54
C LEU A 112 -8.66 -5.14 15.75
N SER A 113 -9.37 -6.14 16.25
CA SER A 113 -10.05 -6.05 17.53
C SER A 113 -9.04 -6.01 18.68
N ASP A 114 -9.49 -5.62 19.88
CA ASP A 114 -8.60 -5.55 21.04
C ASP A 114 -8.07 -6.93 21.46
N THR A 115 -8.85 -7.98 21.22
CA THR A 115 -8.41 -9.36 21.42
C THR A 115 -7.34 -9.76 20.42
N GLU A 116 -7.54 -9.46 19.13
CA GLU A 116 -6.55 -9.74 18.09
C GLU A 116 -5.26 -8.93 18.29
N LEU A 117 -5.36 -7.67 18.78
CA LEU A 117 -4.21 -6.86 19.15
C LEU A 117 -3.42 -7.49 20.32
N ARG A 118 -4.10 -8.03 21.31
CA ARG A 118 -3.43 -8.77 22.41
C ARG A 118 -2.70 -10.00 21.91
N VAL A 119 -3.35 -10.83 21.08
CA VAL A 119 -2.71 -11.99 20.46
C VAL A 119 -1.51 -11.60 19.61
N PHE A 120 -1.64 -10.50 18.85
CA PHE A 120 -0.52 -9.99 18.03
C PHE A 120 0.64 -9.50 18.91
N LYS A 121 0.38 -8.72 19.97
CA LYS A 121 1.42 -8.28 20.92
C LYS A 121 2.14 -9.46 21.58
N SER A 122 1.44 -10.52 21.96
CA SER A 122 2.05 -11.76 22.49
C SER A 122 2.93 -12.46 21.44
N TYR A 123 2.52 -12.48 20.18
CA TYR A 123 3.36 -12.99 19.09
C TYR A 123 4.63 -12.13 18.91
N LEU A 124 4.54 -10.80 19.00
CA LEU A 124 5.70 -9.92 18.90
C LEU A 124 6.74 -10.21 19.99
N ASP A 125 6.33 -10.64 21.15
CA ASP A 125 7.23 -11.00 22.25
C ASP A 125 8.07 -12.27 21.95
N THR A 126 7.70 -13.05 20.93
CA THR A 126 8.46 -14.22 20.44
C THR A 126 9.46 -13.88 19.32
N LEU A 127 9.44 -12.65 18.81
CA LEU A 127 10.29 -12.25 17.71
C LEU A 127 11.63 -11.69 18.17
N GLN A 128 12.60 -11.66 17.25
CA GLN A 128 13.86 -10.93 17.46
C GLN A 128 13.58 -9.44 17.70
N GLU A 129 14.46 -8.80 18.45
CA GLU A 129 14.29 -7.45 18.95
C GLU A 129 14.06 -6.40 17.85
N ASN A 130 14.79 -6.51 16.73
CA ASN A 130 14.62 -5.65 15.57
C ASN A 130 13.23 -5.78 14.91
N ALA A 131 12.74 -7.00 14.75
CA ALA A 131 11.41 -7.25 14.18
C ALA A 131 10.31 -6.79 15.14
N ARG A 132 10.47 -7.06 16.44
CA ARG A 132 9.57 -6.59 17.49
C ARG A 132 9.48 -5.07 17.49
N ALA A 133 10.61 -4.36 17.51
CA ALA A 133 10.66 -2.90 17.50
C ALA A 133 10.04 -2.31 16.22
N ALA A 134 10.30 -2.91 15.04
CA ALA A 134 9.70 -2.51 13.78
C ALA A 134 8.16 -2.58 13.80
N PHE A 135 7.58 -3.66 14.33
CA PHE A 135 6.13 -3.80 14.44
C PHE A 135 5.53 -2.83 15.46
N TYR A 136 6.19 -2.62 16.61
CA TYR A 136 5.73 -1.62 17.58
C TYR A 136 5.78 -0.20 17.02
N LEU A 137 6.82 0.14 16.24
CA LEU A 137 6.88 1.41 15.53
C LEU A 137 5.72 1.54 14.53
N MET A 138 5.46 0.51 13.72
CA MET A 138 4.35 0.52 12.77
C MET A 138 2.97 0.63 13.46
N MET A 139 2.80 0.01 14.63
CA MET A 139 1.57 0.14 15.44
C MET A 139 1.41 1.53 16.03
N GLY A 140 2.50 2.13 16.52
CA GLY A 140 2.49 3.42 17.20
C GLY A 140 2.46 4.63 16.26
N THR A 141 2.77 4.45 14.97
CA THR A 141 2.83 5.54 13.98
C THR A 141 1.89 5.38 12.79
N GLY A 142 1.38 4.17 12.57
CA GLY A 142 0.60 3.86 11.36
C GLY A 142 1.41 3.97 10.06
N CYS A 143 2.74 4.04 10.10
CA CYS A 143 3.58 4.15 8.91
C CYS A 143 3.47 2.91 8.00
N ARG A 144 3.80 3.08 6.72
CA ARG A 144 3.84 1.96 5.77
C ARG A 144 5.04 1.08 6.06
N VAL A 145 4.92 -0.23 5.77
CA VAL A 145 6.05 -1.16 5.92
C VAL A 145 7.29 -0.70 5.14
N GLY A 146 7.10 -0.12 3.95
CA GLY A 146 8.21 0.45 3.18
C GLY A 146 8.85 1.65 3.85
N GLU A 147 8.09 2.52 4.52
CA GLU A 147 8.61 3.64 5.29
C GLU A 147 9.42 3.11 6.48
N ALA A 148 8.87 2.17 7.25
CA ALA A 148 9.58 1.56 8.39
C ALA A 148 10.92 0.92 8.00
N THR A 149 11.02 0.29 6.82
CA THR A 149 12.27 -0.36 6.37
C THR A 149 13.37 0.60 5.90
N HIS A 150 13.05 1.88 5.69
CA HIS A 150 14.03 2.91 5.28
C HIS A 150 14.42 3.86 6.40
N LEU A 151 13.73 3.81 7.56
CA LEU A 151 14.10 4.63 8.72
C LEU A 151 15.53 4.36 9.16
N ARG A 152 16.20 5.41 9.59
CA ARG A 152 17.53 5.39 10.22
C ARG A 152 17.39 5.70 11.71
N VAL A 153 18.41 5.41 12.51
CA VAL A 153 18.43 5.79 13.92
C VAL A 153 18.21 7.29 14.09
N SER A 154 18.80 8.11 13.22
CA SER A 154 18.67 9.58 13.23
C SER A 154 17.25 10.10 12.96
N ASP A 155 16.35 9.26 12.47
CA ASP A 155 14.95 9.63 12.22
C ASP A 155 14.05 9.39 13.44
N VAL A 156 14.60 8.81 14.52
CA VAL A 156 13.91 8.63 15.80
C VAL A 156 14.53 9.51 16.84
N SER A 157 13.74 10.34 17.50
CA SER A 157 14.22 11.31 18.49
C SER A 157 13.37 11.30 19.76
N LEU A 158 14.02 11.53 20.90
CA LEU A 158 13.36 11.77 22.18
C LEU A 158 13.25 13.28 22.40
N ARG A 159 12.03 13.80 22.52
CA ARG A 159 11.78 15.22 22.83
C ARG A 159 11.00 15.29 24.14
N GLY A 160 11.68 15.69 25.20
CA GLY A 160 11.14 15.58 26.57
C GLY A 160 10.91 14.10 26.96
N LYS A 161 9.65 13.72 27.16
CA LYS A 161 9.25 12.33 27.48
C LYS A 161 8.61 11.57 26.31
N SER A 162 8.58 12.16 25.13
CA SER A 162 7.89 11.63 23.96
C SER A 162 8.86 11.23 22.86
N VAL A 163 8.64 10.07 22.25
CA VAL A 163 9.38 9.56 21.10
C VAL A 163 8.72 10.05 19.84
N TYR A 164 9.50 10.63 18.94
CA TYR A 164 9.07 11.11 17.62
C TYR A 164 9.76 10.34 16.50
N VAL A 165 9.05 10.14 15.41
CA VAL A 165 9.56 9.48 14.22
C VAL A 165 9.38 10.41 13.03
N ASP A 166 10.47 10.78 12.39
CA ASP A 166 10.49 11.60 11.18
C ASP A 166 10.47 10.68 9.95
N ILE A 167 9.35 10.62 9.26
CA ILE A 167 9.22 9.90 8.00
C ILE A 167 9.66 10.85 6.89
N LYS A 168 10.81 10.56 6.29
CA LYS A 168 11.41 11.31 5.17
C LYS A 168 11.33 10.52 3.87
N ASP A 169 11.51 11.20 2.74
CA ASP A 169 11.48 10.61 1.40
C ASP A 169 10.21 9.78 1.14
N ALA A 170 9.14 10.14 1.81
CA ALA A 170 7.87 9.44 1.69
C ALA A 170 7.31 9.61 0.27
N LYS A 171 6.67 8.54 -0.23
CA LYS A 171 6.00 8.62 -1.55
C LYS A 171 5.18 9.90 -1.64
N TRP A 172 5.48 10.71 -2.68
CA TRP A 172 4.67 11.87 -3.04
C TRP A 172 4.91 13.10 -2.15
N GLY A 173 6.06 13.22 -1.49
CA GLY A 173 6.38 14.36 -0.63
C GLY A 173 5.48 14.43 0.60
N SER A 174 5.10 13.27 1.16
CA SER A 174 4.30 13.21 2.39
C SER A 174 5.19 13.01 3.64
N ASP A 175 6.29 13.75 3.70
CA ASP A 175 7.19 13.78 4.84
C ASP A 175 6.46 14.34 6.07
N ARG A 176 6.71 13.73 7.22
CA ARG A 176 5.97 14.06 8.43
C ARG A 176 6.68 13.58 9.70
N CYS A 177 6.43 14.27 10.79
CA CYS A 177 6.89 13.91 12.12
C CYS A 177 5.73 13.33 12.94
N ILE A 178 5.88 12.13 13.47
CA ILE A 178 4.81 11.39 14.17
C ILE A 178 5.24 11.10 15.61
N PRO A 179 4.49 11.56 16.63
CA PRO A 179 4.71 11.13 18.01
C PRO A 179 4.21 9.70 18.22
N ILE A 180 4.97 8.88 18.95
CA ILE A 180 4.49 7.59 19.45
C ILE A 180 3.82 7.83 20.80
N THR A 181 2.50 7.82 20.85
CA THR A 181 1.71 8.07 22.05
C THR A 181 1.48 6.83 22.92
N ASP A 182 1.51 5.63 22.33
CA ASP A 182 1.47 4.37 23.09
C ASP A 182 2.78 4.21 23.87
N LYS A 183 2.68 4.22 25.22
CA LYS A 183 3.84 4.18 26.11
C LYS A 183 4.71 2.93 25.91
N LYS A 184 4.09 1.76 25.70
CA LYS A 184 4.81 0.49 25.49
C LYS A 184 5.54 0.51 24.14
N ALA A 185 4.89 1.00 23.08
CA ALA A 185 5.52 1.14 21.77
C ALA A 185 6.69 2.13 21.82
N ALA A 186 6.50 3.29 22.42
CA ALA A 186 7.56 4.30 22.60
C ALA A 186 8.78 3.72 23.33
N GLN A 187 8.55 3.05 24.45
CA GLN A 187 9.62 2.42 25.24
C GLN A 187 10.39 1.36 24.46
N ILE A 188 9.69 0.46 23.74
CA ILE A 188 10.33 -0.62 22.96
C ILE A 188 11.14 -0.04 21.81
N VAL A 189 10.57 0.92 21.08
CA VAL A 189 11.26 1.55 19.93
C VAL A 189 12.47 2.33 20.41
N TRP A 190 12.33 3.15 21.45
CA TRP A 190 13.43 3.95 21.95
C TRP A 190 14.58 3.10 22.50
N ARG A 191 14.27 2.11 23.34
CA ARG A 191 15.27 1.18 23.88
C ARG A 191 16.02 0.45 22.77
N TYR A 192 15.34 0.06 21.71
CA TYR A 192 15.99 -0.54 20.54
C TYR A 192 16.96 0.45 19.86
N CYS A 193 16.54 1.72 19.69
CA CYS A 193 17.40 2.75 19.11
C CYS A 193 18.66 3.03 19.94
N GLU A 194 18.56 3.01 21.27
CA GLU A 194 19.72 3.18 22.17
C GLU A 194 20.78 2.07 22.01
N GLY A 195 20.35 0.86 21.61
CA GLY A 195 21.24 -0.28 21.38
C GLY A 195 21.81 -0.37 19.97
N VAL A 196 21.45 0.54 19.06
CA VAL A 196 21.89 0.52 17.66
C VAL A 196 22.88 1.65 17.39
N GLU A 197 24.00 1.29 16.76
CA GLU A 197 24.99 2.27 16.31
C GLU A 197 24.39 3.27 15.30
N ILE A 198 24.71 4.54 15.46
CA ILE A 198 24.27 5.61 14.54
C ILE A 198 25.09 5.51 13.26
N ASP A 199 24.47 4.98 12.21
CA ASP A 199 25.07 4.86 10.90
C ASP A 199 24.05 5.21 9.79
N THR A 200 24.42 5.02 8.54
CA THR A 200 23.56 5.30 7.38
C THR A 200 22.63 4.14 7.02
N ARG A 201 22.78 3.00 7.69
CA ARG A 201 21.98 1.79 7.42
C ARG A 201 20.54 1.93 7.95
N PRO A 202 19.59 1.18 7.40
CA PRO A 202 18.25 1.12 7.94
C PRO A 202 18.22 0.65 9.40
N LEU A 203 17.44 1.34 10.24
CA LEU A 203 17.33 1.11 11.68
C LEU A 203 17.10 -0.38 12.03
N PHE A 204 16.14 -1.02 11.40
CA PHE A 204 15.77 -2.40 11.75
C PHE A 204 16.57 -3.45 10.97
N ARG A 205 17.32 -3.07 9.93
CA ARG A 205 18.08 -3.99 9.04
C ARG A 205 17.22 -5.16 8.53
N LEU A 206 15.94 -4.89 8.29
CA LEU A 206 14.96 -5.85 7.78
C LEU A 206 14.43 -5.42 6.42
N SER A 207 14.32 -6.37 5.50
CA SER A 207 13.65 -6.12 4.23
C SER A 207 12.13 -6.05 4.40
N LYS A 208 11.45 -5.33 3.52
CA LYS A 208 9.99 -5.34 3.43
C LYS A 208 9.43 -6.77 3.36
N ARG A 209 10.08 -7.65 2.61
CA ARG A 209 9.69 -9.06 2.44
C ARG A 209 9.79 -9.81 3.76
N THR A 210 10.85 -9.57 4.53
CA THR A 210 11.05 -10.19 5.85
C THR A 210 9.94 -9.80 6.83
N ILE A 211 9.61 -8.51 6.93
CA ILE A 211 8.52 -8.03 7.80
C ILE A 211 7.17 -8.62 7.34
N GLN A 212 6.92 -8.67 6.03
CA GLN A 212 5.72 -9.31 5.49
C GLN A 212 5.69 -10.82 5.76
N GLY A 213 6.84 -11.49 5.78
CA GLY A 213 6.99 -12.90 6.16
C GLY A 213 6.52 -13.16 7.59
N TYR A 214 6.96 -12.34 8.56
CA TYR A 214 6.46 -12.42 9.95
C TYR A 214 4.94 -12.23 10.03
N ALA A 215 4.39 -11.28 9.27
CA ALA A 215 2.94 -11.06 9.22
C ALA A 215 2.18 -12.28 8.65
N THR A 216 2.74 -12.94 7.63
CA THR A 216 2.17 -14.18 7.07
C THR A 216 2.25 -15.33 8.07
N THR A 217 3.39 -15.49 8.75
CA THR A 217 3.56 -16.51 9.80
C THR A 217 2.57 -16.33 10.95
N PHE A 218 2.35 -15.08 11.38
CA PHE A 218 1.33 -14.76 12.38
C PHE A 218 -0.06 -15.20 11.92
N ALA A 219 -0.46 -14.82 10.70
CA ALA A 219 -1.75 -15.19 10.14
C ALA A 219 -1.95 -16.72 10.07
N GLN A 220 -0.92 -17.45 9.66
CA GLN A 220 -0.94 -18.92 9.57
C GLN A 220 -1.07 -19.58 10.95
N LYS A 221 -0.31 -19.08 11.95
CA LYS A 221 -0.32 -19.65 13.31
C LYS A 221 -1.61 -19.40 14.08
N THR A 222 -2.28 -18.27 13.83
CA THR A 222 -3.42 -17.83 14.63
C THR A 222 -4.77 -17.96 13.93
N GLY A 223 -4.78 -18.16 12.60
CA GLY A 223 -5.99 -18.10 11.78
C GLY A 223 -6.52 -16.66 11.58
N ILE A 224 -5.90 -15.66 12.22
CA ILE A 224 -6.31 -14.25 12.09
C ILE A 224 -5.89 -13.75 10.71
N THR A 225 -6.84 -13.24 9.92
CA THR A 225 -6.51 -12.58 8.65
C THR A 225 -5.67 -11.34 8.91
N PHE A 226 -4.38 -11.39 8.61
CA PHE A 226 -3.43 -10.33 8.93
C PHE A 226 -2.49 -10.01 7.75
N ARG A 227 -2.20 -8.73 7.59
CA ARG A 227 -1.16 -8.17 6.71
C ARG A 227 -0.63 -6.89 7.35
N CYS A 228 0.62 -6.53 7.12
CA CYS A 228 1.23 -5.32 7.70
C CYS A 228 0.36 -4.06 7.55
N HIS A 229 -0.33 -3.90 6.41
CA HIS A 229 -1.19 -2.73 6.17
C HIS A 229 -2.39 -2.65 7.12
N LEU A 230 -2.79 -3.78 7.73
CA LEU A 230 -3.86 -3.81 8.73
C LEU A 230 -3.48 -3.04 10.00
N LEU A 231 -2.20 -2.98 10.38
CA LEU A 231 -1.73 -2.15 11.50
C LEU A 231 -2.02 -0.67 11.25
N ARG A 232 -1.75 -0.20 10.04
CA ARG A 232 -2.05 1.18 9.66
C ARG A 232 -3.56 1.45 9.64
N HIS A 233 -4.37 0.51 9.18
CA HIS A 233 -5.82 0.63 9.25
C HIS A 233 -6.30 0.65 10.71
N THR A 234 -5.72 -0.16 11.58
CA THR A 234 -6.01 -0.19 13.01
C THR A 234 -5.64 1.14 13.67
N TYR A 235 -4.45 1.67 13.41
CA TYR A 235 -4.01 2.97 13.91
C TYR A 235 -4.97 4.09 13.49
N ALA A 236 -5.34 4.15 12.20
CA ALA A 236 -6.28 5.14 11.68
C ALA A 236 -7.67 5.03 12.32
N ALA A 237 -8.19 3.81 12.47
CA ALA A 237 -9.49 3.57 13.08
C ALA A 237 -9.51 3.98 14.56
N LEU A 238 -8.45 3.63 15.32
CA LEU A 238 -8.33 4.04 16.72
C LEU A 238 -8.27 5.56 16.89
N LEU A 239 -7.53 6.29 16.02
CA LEU A 239 -7.53 7.75 16.03
C LEU A 239 -8.91 8.33 15.74
N THR A 240 -9.65 7.73 14.81
CA THR A 240 -11.02 8.16 14.48
C THR A 240 -11.97 7.90 15.65
N GLU A 241 -11.89 6.73 16.29
CA GLU A 241 -12.66 6.37 17.49
C GLU A 241 -12.37 7.30 18.69
N GLN A 242 -11.13 7.84 18.76
CA GLN A 242 -10.72 8.85 19.74
C GLN A 242 -11.14 10.29 19.39
N GLY A 243 -11.86 10.50 18.29
CA GLY A 243 -12.32 11.81 17.86
C GLY A 243 -11.21 12.71 17.28
N VAL A 244 -10.06 12.16 16.88
CA VAL A 244 -8.99 12.95 16.26
C VAL A 244 -9.49 13.53 14.93
N PRO A 245 -9.31 14.85 14.67
CA PRO A 245 -9.78 15.48 13.44
C PRO A 245 -9.20 14.81 12.18
N MET A 246 -10.03 14.64 11.15
CA MET A 246 -9.64 13.99 9.88
C MET A 246 -8.41 14.59 9.21
N PRO A 247 -8.20 15.92 9.17
CA PRO A 247 -6.98 16.51 8.64
C PRO A 247 -5.72 16.07 9.40
N THR A 248 -5.81 15.92 10.72
CA THR A 248 -4.71 15.42 11.57
C THR A 248 -4.42 13.96 11.26
N ILE A 249 -5.45 13.11 11.13
CA ILE A 249 -5.29 11.71 10.74
C ILE A 249 -4.67 11.62 9.33
N GLN A 250 -5.12 12.47 8.41
CA GLN A 250 -4.56 12.56 7.06
C GLN A 250 -3.05 12.89 7.10
N TYR A 251 -2.65 13.89 7.88
CA TYR A 251 -1.25 14.26 8.07
C TYR A 251 -0.44 13.10 8.66
N LEU A 252 -0.86 12.53 9.79
CA LEU A 252 -0.16 11.42 10.47
C LEU A 252 0.04 10.21 9.56
N LEU A 253 -0.96 9.90 8.74
CA LEU A 253 -0.88 8.82 7.78
C LEU A 253 -0.11 9.20 6.49
N GLY A 254 0.08 10.46 6.18
CA GLY A 254 0.64 10.92 4.89
C GLY A 254 -0.25 10.52 3.71
N HIS A 255 -1.55 10.85 3.78
CA HIS A 255 -2.51 10.68 2.69
C HIS A 255 -2.57 11.96 1.86
N LYS A 256 -2.44 11.85 0.53
CA LYS A 256 -2.56 13.01 -0.38
C LYS A 256 -3.95 13.62 -0.44
N SER A 257 -4.99 12.83 -0.24
CA SER A 257 -6.37 13.28 -0.33
C SER A 257 -7.18 12.86 0.89
N LEU A 258 -8.13 13.71 1.28
CA LEU A 258 -9.12 13.40 2.33
C LEU A 258 -9.93 12.15 2.01
N GLY A 259 -10.20 11.88 0.72
CA GLY A 259 -10.93 10.69 0.31
C GLY A 259 -10.28 9.36 0.76
N MET A 260 -8.93 9.29 0.84
CA MET A 260 -8.25 8.10 1.37
C MET A 260 -8.44 7.95 2.88
N THR A 261 -8.66 9.04 3.60
CA THR A 261 -8.86 9.04 5.06
C THR A 261 -10.33 8.86 5.41
N ALA A 262 -11.25 9.38 4.61
CA ALA A 262 -12.71 9.30 4.81
C ALA A 262 -13.23 7.85 4.89
N HIS A 263 -12.56 6.88 4.29
CA HIS A 263 -12.91 5.47 4.43
C HIS A 263 -12.87 4.94 5.87
N TYR A 264 -12.12 5.61 6.76
CA TYR A 264 -12.03 5.20 8.16
C TYR A 264 -13.19 5.71 9.00
N THR A 265 -13.81 6.83 8.63
CA THR A 265 -15.01 7.35 9.30
C THR A 265 -16.19 6.39 9.18
N GLN A 266 -16.36 5.74 8.01
CA GLN A 266 -17.45 4.79 7.81
C GLN A 266 -17.31 3.52 8.67
N SER A 267 -16.10 3.15 9.09
CA SER A 267 -15.86 1.98 9.94
C SER A 267 -15.89 2.30 11.44
N ALA A 268 -15.70 3.55 11.81
CA ALA A 268 -15.71 4.02 13.21
C ALA A 268 -17.11 4.45 13.70
N ILE A 269 -18.04 4.74 12.80
CA ILE A 269 -19.43 5.08 13.16
C ILE A 269 -20.16 3.77 13.50
N THR A 270 -20.13 3.40 14.76
CA THR A 270 -20.86 2.25 15.30
C THR A 270 -22.30 2.61 15.73
N ASP A 271 -22.57 3.88 16.07
CA ASP A 271 -23.91 4.34 16.40
C ASP A 271 -24.13 5.79 15.90
N LEU A 272 -25.05 5.99 14.97
CA LEU A 272 -25.39 7.30 14.45
C LEU A 272 -26.16 8.17 15.45
N LYS A 273 -26.70 7.57 16.51
CA LYS A 273 -27.46 8.28 17.54
C LYS A 273 -26.58 9.23 18.35
N ASP A 274 -25.29 8.84 18.56
CA ASP A 274 -24.35 9.64 19.35
C ASP A 274 -23.81 10.87 18.56
N LEU A 275 -24.16 10.99 17.28
CA LEU A 275 -23.68 12.06 16.40
C LEU A 275 -24.79 13.06 16.02
N THR A 276 -26.03 12.79 16.37
CA THR A 276 -27.15 13.73 16.12
C THR A 276 -27.36 14.64 17.33
N PRO A 277 -27.23 15.98 17.15
CA PRO A 277 -27.54 16.89 18.25
C PRO A 277 -29.02 16.77 18.63
N GLU A 278 -29.33 16.81 19.92
CA GLU A 278 -30.67 17.09 20.40
C GLU A 278 -31.01 18.55 20.04
N ILE A 279 -32.08 18.76 19.25
CA ILE A 279 -32.57 20.07 18.86
C ILE A 279 -33.68 20.51 19.85
#